data_8368637aba9351f4b7bf42a6ba53d261
#
_entry.id   8368637aba9351f4b7bf42a6ba53d261
#
_cell.length_a   1.000
_cell.length_b   1.000
_cell.length_c   1.000
_cell.angle_alpha   90.00
_cell.angle_beta   90.00
_cell.angle_gamma   90.00
#
_symmetry.space_group_name_H-M   'P 1'
#
loop_
_entity.id
_entity.type
_entity.pdbx_description
1 polymer ?
#
loop_
_entity_poly.entity_id
_entity_poly.type
_entity_poly.pdbx_seq_one_letter_code
_entity_poly.pdbx_strand_id
1 'polypeptide(L)' 'MNKKDLTAEDVLAIRIGRLVKENAELEQRVKELVERYNDVVQQFMDLKYRYDQELKTKNRAKK' A
#
# COMPACT_ATOMS: atom_id res chain seq x y z
N MET A 1 -41.42 19.99 -17.55
CA MET A 1 -40.33 19.03 -17.54
C MET A 1 -40.27 18.26 -16.21
N ASN A 2 -40.04 17.02 -16.31
CA ASN A 2 -40.01 16.18 -15.11
C ASN A 2 -38.62 16.27 -14.49
N LYS A 3 -38.55 16.74 -13.25
CA LYS A 3 -37.27 16.92 -12.55
C LYS A 3 -36.65 15.59 -12.17
N LYS A 4 -37.39 14.50 -12.23
CA LYS A 4 -36.88 13.19 -11.84
C LYS A 4 -36.09 12.51 -12.96
N ASP A 5 -36.25 13.01 -14.17
CA ASP A 5 -35.57 12.39 -15.30
C ASP A 5 -34.11 12.86 -15.33
N LEU A 6 -33.24 11.91 -15.27
CA LEU A 6 -31.81 12.19 -15.37
C LEU A 6 -31.40 12.13 -16.83
N THR A 7 -30.60 13.07 -17.26
CA THR A 7 -30.02 13.04 -18.60
C THR A 7 -28.83 12.08 -18.61
N ALA A 8 -28.40 11.74 -19.82
CA ALA A 8 -27.19 10.91 -19.96
C ALA A 8 -25.98 11.63 -19.33
N GLU A 9 -25.94 12.95 -19.47
CA GLU A 9 -24.85 13.74 -18.88
C GLU A 9 -24.89 13.67 -17.35
N ASP A 10 -26.07 13.72 -16.77
CA ASP A 10 -26.22 13.61 -15.31
C ASP A 10 -25.73 12.25 -14.81
N VAL A 11 -26.08 11.19 -15.53
CA VAL A 11 -25.65 9.85 -15.16
C VAL A 11 -24.15 9.72 -15.24
N LEU A 12 -23.55 10.26 -16.30
CA LEU A 12 -22.12 10.24 -16.47
C LEU A 12 -21.41 11.03 -15.37
N ALA A 13 -21.95 12.20 -15.02
CA ALA A 13 -21.36 13.01 -13.95
C ALA A 13 -21.36 12.26 -12.62
N ILE A 14 -22.46 11.56 -12.32
CA ILE A 14 -22.56 10.77 -11.09
C ILE A 14 -21.54 9.64 -11.11
N ARG A 15 -21.38 8.95 -12.23
CA ARG A 15 -20.43 7.87 -12.37
C ARG A 15 -18.99 8.38 -12.22
N ILE A 16 -18.69 9.48 -12.85
CA ILE A 16 -17.35 10.08 -12.77
C ILE A 16 -17.02 10.43 -11.32
N GLY A 17 -17.97 11.05 -10.62
CA GLY A 17 -17.77 11.40 -9.21
C GLY A 17 -17.50 10.18 -8.36
N ARG A 18 -18.24 9.09 -8.60
CA ARG A 18 -18.05 7.84 -7.87
C ARG A 18 -16.68 7.24 -8.15
N LEU A 19 -16.29 7.22 -9.43
CA LEU A 19 -15.00 6.65 -9.82
C LEU A 19 -13.85 7.45 -9.24
N VAL A 20 -13.95 8.77 -9.23
CA VAL A 20 -12.92 9.62 -8.63
C VAL A 20 -12.78 9.30 -7.15
N LYS A 21 -13.90 9.14 -6.46
CA LYS A 21 -13.87 8.81 -5.05
C LYS A 21 -13.24 7.43 -4.81
N GLU A 22 -13.68 6.45 -5.59
CA GLU A 22 -13.14 5.09 -5.46
C GLU A 22 -11.65 5.05 -5.76
N ASN A 23 -11.21 5.79 -6.77
CA ASN A 23 -9.79 5.85 -7.09
C ASN A 23 -8.98 6.46 -5.96
N ALA A 24 -9.49 7.52 -5.34
CA ALA A 24 -8.81 8.14 -4.21
C ALA A 24 -8.69 7.16 -3.05
N GLU A 25 -9.74 6.39 -2.78
CA GLU A 25 -9.72 5.38 -1.73
C GLU A 25 -8.73 4.27 -2.04
N LEU A 26 -8.69 3.83 -3.30
CA LEU A 26 -7.75 2.79 -3.71
C LEU A 26 -6.30 3.28 -3.62
N GLU A 27 -6.05 4.51 -4.03
CA GLU A 27 -4.72 5.10 -3.92
C GLU A 27 -4.26 5.13 -2.47
N GLN A 28 -5.16 5.48 -1.56
CA GLN A 28 -4.84 5.50 -0.15
C GLN A 28 -4.49 4.11 0.35
N ARG A 29 -5.24 3.10 -0.05
CA ARG A 29 -4.95 1.71 0.33
C ARG A 29 -3.62 1.24 -0.22
N VAL A 30 -3.33 1.59 -1.48
CA VAL A 30 -2.06 1.22 -2.09
C VAL A 30 -0.91 1.86 -1.31
N LYS A 31 -1.05 3.12 -0.96
CA LYS A 31 -0.03 3.82 -0.17
C LYS A 31 0.22 3.13 1.15
N GLU A 32 -0.85 2.76 1.86
CA GLU A 32 -0.74 2.07 3.13
C GLU A 32 -0.07 0.70 2.97
N LEU A 33 -0.41 -0.02 1.91
CA LEU A 33 0.20 -1.31 1.65
C LEU A 33 1.68 -1.19 1.34
N VAL A 34 2.06 -0.17 0.58
CA VAL A 34 3.47 0.08 0.28
C VAL A 34 4.24 0.39 1.56
N GLU A 35 3.66 1.20 2.44
CA GLU A 35 4.31 1.52 3.70
C GLU A 35 4.51 0.27 4.55
N ARG A 36 3.50 -0.60 4.65
CA ARG A 36 3.61 -1.86 5.38
C ARG A 36 4.65 -2.77 4.77
N TYR A 37 4.67 -2.84 3.45
CA TYR A 37 5.65 -3.65 2.75
C TYR A 37 7.06 -3.18 3.06
N ASN A 38 7.28 -1.87 3.01
CA ASN A 38 8.58 -1.29 3.30
C ASN A 38 9.00 -1.58 4.75
N ASP A 39 8.07 -1.50 5.69
CA ASP A 39 8.35 -1.82 7.08
C ASP A 39 8.79 -3.27 7.24
N VAL A 40 8.08 -4.19 6.60
CA VAL A 40 8.43 -5.62 6.67
C VAL A 40 9.79 -5.86 6.05
N VAL A 41 10.07 -5.25 4.91
CA VAL A 41 11.36 -5.39 4.25
C VAL A 41 12.48 -4.88 5.17
N GLN A 42 12.24 -3.74 5.82
CA GLN A 42 13.24 -3.17 6.73
C GLN A 42 13.50 -4.10 7.91
N GLN A 43 12.44 -4.65 8.49
CA GLN A 43 12.57 -5.61 9.58
C GLN A 43 13.33 -6.85 9.16
N PHE A 44 13.06 -7.32 7.95
CA PHE A 44 13.76 -8.48 7.42
C PHE A 44 15.26 -8.20 7.26
N MET A 45 15.59 -7.04 6.74
CA MET A 45 16.98 -6.64 6.57
C MET A 45 17.70 -6.52 7.90
N ASP A 46 17.04 -5.94 8.90
CA ASP A 46 17.60 -5.81 10.23
C ASP A 46 17.86 -7.18 10.84
N LEU A 47 16.90 -8.09 10.68
CA LEU A 47 17.03 -9.44 11.20
C LEU A 47 18.17 -10.17 10.51
N LYS A 48 18.27 -10.05 9.21
CA LYS A 48 19.35 -10.67 8.44
C LYS A 48 20.71 -10.14 8.89
N TYR A 49 20.81 -8.84 9.10
CA TYR A 49 22.04 -8.23 9.57
C TYR A 49 22.47 -8.82 10.92
N ARG A 50 21.51 -8.92 11.85
CA ARG A 50 21.80 -9.51 13.17
C ARG A 50 22.24 -10.96 13.05
N TYR A 51 21.58 -11.71 12.20
CA TYR A 51 21.92 -13.11 12.00
C TYR A 51 23.34 -13.24 11.48
N ASP A 52 23.70 -12.42 10.49
CA ASP A 52 25.04 -12.42 9.93
C ASP A 52 26.08 -12.06 10.98
N GLN A 53 25.79 -11.12 11.86
CA GLN A 53 26.70 -10.72 12.92
C GLN A 53 26.87 -11.86 13.94
N GLU A 54 25.80 -12.54 14.28
CA GLU A 54 25.87 -13.68 15.19
C GLU A 54 26.70 -14.80 14.60
N LEU A 55 26.55 -15.09 13.32
CA LEU A 55 27.35 -16.10 12.66
C LEU A 55 28.83 -15.76 12.69
N LYS A 56 29.16 -14.52 12.43
CA LYS A 56 30.57 -14.09 12.49
C LYS A 56 31.14 -14.26 13.88
N THR A 57 30.36 -13.90 14.89
CA THR A 57 30.79 -14.04 16.26
C THR A 57 31.03 -15.49 16.63
N LYS A 58 30.10 -16.37 16.23
CA LYS A 58 30.25 -17.80 16.49
C LYS A 58 31.46 -18.38 15.77
N ASN A 59 31.69 -17.98 14.55
CA ASN A 59 32.82 -18.47 13.78
C ASN A 59 34.14 -18.04 14.40
N ARG A 60 34.20 -16.83 14.96
CA ARG A 60 35.39 -16.37 15.67
C ARG A 60 35.60 -17.17 16.96
N ALA A 61 34.52 -17.46 17.65
CA ALA A 61 34.61 -18.19 18.90
C ALA A 61 35.11 -19.60 18.69
N LYS A 62 34.86 -20.21 17.53
CA LYS A 62 35.31 -21.56 17.23
C LYS A 62 36.80 -21.68 16.93
N LYS A 63 37.40 -20.58 16.63
CA LYS A 63 38.85 -20.56 16.43
C LYS A 63 39.54 -20.52 17.77
#